data_05e5d032449f5736cee9d380a9e0a995
#
_entry.id   05e5d032449f5736cee9d380a9e0a995
#
_cell.length_a   1.000
_cell.length_b   1.000
_cell.length_c   1.000
_cell.angle_alpha   90.00
_cell.angle_beta   90.00
_cell.angle_gamma   90.00
#
_symmetry.space_group_name_H-M   'P 1'
#
loop_
_entity.id
_entity.type
_entity.pdbx_description
1 polymer ?
#
loop_
_entity_poly.entity_id
_entity_poly.type
_entity_poly.pdbx_seq_one_letter_code
_entity_poly.pdbx_strand_id
1 'polypeptide(L)'
;MNIRKLLTRLVSLALIAVFLPTVAMADTWYLEDGSITVSATDSGQSVSQGGVTKEDSAPVIRNRDSSASTTNNVTIRADTGATANVTLEDTNIDTTGGAGPNGAGDAAVRTEGAGNVNLNVELDNTLQSGDTRAGVEKGNGGNLTIGSESGSGQLVAVGGDGGAGIGGGENTGAENITITGGDIFAIGNGGGAGIGGGWDCSASDITITGGNVTAVGKEDNPNRIGGAGIGGGGSQSSNAGGGSNLKITGGRVTAVGGNFSAGIGGSIGSNGDNITISDAEVIAIGGTCAAGIGGGCRLGNGIVGQGTNISISGSANVKAAGGVGDSMDGAGAAIGAGGSHQGTTAQEGAADTSGLSPDGSVERLDPGTTFNIPQPKPRSSFPKPAPDPVAVEEEPQPVKAALYRVIDDAGKPLPVETKQEDGVLLLTAEADIAILEGAISGLQTLQSRGIDTITFTNGTISVSFSLAEVIAKGASSDVYRLTLSGGEASFTLADADITALLGK
;
A
#
# COMPACT_ATOMS: atom_id res chain seq x y z
N MET A 1 -16.46 68.94 5.67
CA MET A 1 -15.77 67.96 4.81
C MET A 1 -15.63 66.69 5.62
N ASN A 2 -16.35 65.65 5.21
CA ASN A 2 -16.72 64.50 6.04
C ASN A 2 -15.57 63.52 6.32
N ILE A 3 -15.22 63.41 7.61
CA ILE A 3 -14.29 62.46 8.18
C ILE A 3 -14.80 60.99 8.16
N ARG A 4 -15.97 60.74 7.58
CA ARG A 4 -16.62 59.42 7.55
C ARG A 4 -16.24 58.52 6.37
N LYS A 5 -15.31 58.91 5.47
CA LYS A 5 -14.89 58.09 4.31
C LYS A 5 -13.48 57.51 4.41
N LEU A 6 -12.80 57.64 5.57
CA LEU A 6 -11.43 57.10 5.73
C LEU A 6 -11.36 55.85 6.64
N LEU A 7 -12.49 55.32 7.06
CA LEU A 7 -12.51 54.18 8.01
C LEU A 7 -13.05 52.86 7.40
N THR A 8 -13.08 52.72 6.10
CA THR A 8 -13.65 51.51 5.47
C THR A 8 -12.69 50.85 4.47
N ARG A 9 -11.40 50.90 4.71
CA ARG A 9 -10.40 50.11 3.99
C ARG A 9 -9.32 49.51 4.90
N LEU A 10 -9.69 49.07 6.10
CA LEU A 10 -8.94 48.03 6.82
C LEU A 10 -9.61 46.70 6.52
N VAL A 11 -9.47 46.27 5.26
CA VAL A 11 -9.78 44.89 4.88
C VAL A 11 -8.64 44.03 5.42
N SER A 12 -9.01 43.18 6.31
CA SER A 12 -8.32 42.02 6.84
C SER A 12 -7.33 41.41 5.82
N LEU A 13 -6.05 41.62 6.06
CA LEU A 13 -5.02 40.78 5.49
C LEU A 13 -5.12 39.43 6.21
N ALA A 14 -6.00 38.54 5.77
CA ALA A 14 -5.96 37.17 6.16
C ALA A 14 -4.63 36.62 5.63
N LEU A 15 -3.74 36.34 6.56
CA LEU A 15 -2.51 35.60 6.32
C LEU A 15 -2.94 34.18 5.86
N ILE A 16 -3.12 33.99 4.57
CA ILE A 16 -3.20 32.66 3.98
C ILE A 16 -1.77 32.15 4.03
N ALA A 17 -1.44 31.41 5.06
CA ALA A 17 -0.31 30.52 5.05
C ALA A 17 -0.59 29.49 3.95
N VAL A 18 -0.09 29.73 2.76
CA VAL A 18 0.01 28.72 1.73
C VAL A 18 1.07 27.75 2.23
N PHE A 19 0.63 26.68 2.88
CA PHE A 19 1.45 25.50 3.03
C PHE A 19 1.74 25.00 1.61
N LEU A 20 2.87 25.40 1.06
CA LEU A 20 3.46 24.66 -0.05
C LEU A 20 3.68 23.26 0.49
N PRO A 21 3.17 22.21 -0.15
CA PRO A 21 3.57 20.87 0.24
C PRO A 21 5.08 20.83 0.02
N THR A 22 5.83 20.80 1.12
CA THR A 22 7.18 20.27 1.07
C THR A 22 6.99 18.92 0.42
N VAL A 23 7.60 18.68 -0.74
CA VAL A 23 7.74 17.32 -1.25
C VAL A 23 8.59 16.65 -0.16
N ALA A 24 7.92 16.07 0.80
CA ALA A 24 8.59 15.27 1.80
C ALA A 24 9.27 14.16 1.01
N MET A 25 10.60 14.17 1.01
CA MET A 25 11.35 13.03 0.48
C MET A 25 10.97 11.87 1.38
N ALA A 26 10.49 10.78 0.78
CA ALA A 26 10.20 9.56 1.51
C ALA A 26 11.48 9.13 2.25
N ASP A 27 11.42 9.11 3.57
CA ASP A 27 12.53 8.58 4.35
C ASP A 27 12.50 7.06 4.34
N THR A 28 13.69 6.47 4.46
CA THR A 28 13.81 5.02 4.64
C THR A 28 13.91 4.69 6.13
N TRP A 29 13.04 3.80 6.58
CA TRP A 29 12.95 3.33 7.96
C TRP A 29 13.33 1.85 8.04
N TYR A 30 14.30 1.53 8.88
CA TYR A 30 14.85 0.18 8.99
C TYR A 30 14.26 -0.58 10.15
N LEU A 31 13.76 -1.77 9.86
CA LEU A 31 13.17 -2.64 10.87
C LEU A 31 14.16 -3.09 11.94
N GLU A 32 15.46 -3.12 11.65
CA GLU A 32 16.50 -3.44 12.63
C GLU A 32 16.63 -2.40 13.74
N ASP A 33 16.15 -1.18 13.53
CA ASP A 33 16.18 -0.09 14.55
C ASP A 33 15.00 -0.15 15.52
N GLY A 34 14.09 -1.13 15.36
CA GLY A 34 12.93 -1.34 16.22
C GLY A 34 11.62 -1.35 15.44
N SER A 35 10.53 -1.68 16.12
CA SER A 35 9.18 -1.62 15.56
C SER A 35 8.81 -0.20 15.15
N ILE A 36 8.02 -0.09 14.06
CA ILE A 36 7.67 1.19 13.43
C ILE A 36 6.19 1.45 13.62
N THR A 37 5.85 2.68 14.00
CA THR A 37 4.46 3.16 14.00
C THR A 37 4.32 4.32 13.03
N VAL A 38 3.47 4.17 12.03
CA VAL A 38 3.04 5.24 11.13
C VAL A 38 1.70 5.77 11.60
N SER A 39 1.55 7.08 11.73
CA SER A 39 0.33 7.73 12.19
C SER A 39 -0.08 8.84 11.22
N ALA A 40 -1.25 8.70 10.59
CA ALA A 40 -1.84 9.70 9.71
C ALA A 40 -3.03 10.38 10.39
N THR A 41 -3.05 11.71 10.33
CA THR A 41 -4.10 12.58 10.87
C THR A 41 -4.51 13.61 9.82
N ASP A 42 -5.51 14.43 10.10
CA ASP A 42 -5.90 15.54 9.22
C ASP A 42 -4.77 16.58 9.02
N SER A 43 -3.78 16.61 9.92
CA SER A 43 -2.65 17.55 9.87
C SER A 43 -1.42 17.01 9.14
N GLY A 44 -1.39 15.72 8.82
CA GLY A 44 -0.26 15.08 8.14
C GLY A 44 0.03 13.68 8.66
N GLN A 45 1.12 13.10 8.20
CA GLN A 45 1.58 11.77 8.56
C GLN A 45 2.95 11.84 9.23
N SER A 46 3.13 11.05 10.27
CA SER A 46 4.39 10.92 10.99
C SER A 46 4.76 9.45 11.21
N VAL A 47 6.04 9.21 11.41
CA VAL A 47 6.60 7.88 11.72
C VAL A 47 7.33 7.96 13.06
N SER A 48 7.08 6.98 13.90
CA SER A 48 7.73 6.82 15.22
C SER A 48 8.51 5.52 15.26
N GLN A 49 9.79 5.59 15.64
CA GLN A 49 10.68 4.44 15.83
C GLN A 49 11.73 4.77 16.90
N GLY A 50 12.04 3.84 17.79
CA GLY A 50 13.09 4.02 18.81
C GLY A 50 12.90 5.24 19.72
N GLY A 51 11.67 5.72 19.94
CA GLY A 51 11.37 6.90 20.73
C GLY A 51 11.51 8.23 19.99
N VAL A 52 11.85 8.20 18.70
CA VAL A 52 11.89 9.38 17.82
C VAL A 52 10.65 9.40 16.94
N THR A 53 10.03 10.58 16.78
CA THR A 53 8.91 10.80 15.85
C THR A 53 9.31 11.87 14.84
N LYS A 54 9.06 11.60 13.55
CA LYS A 54 9.38 12.49 12.44
C LYS A 54 8.21 12.53 11.45
N GLU A 55 7.94 13.71 10.88
CA GLU A 55 7.00 13.87 9.78
C GLU A 55 7.53 13.17 8.53
N ASP A 56 6.73 12.29 7.97
CA ASP A 56 7.03 11.57 6.72
C ASP A 56 5.71 11.14 6.05
N SER A 57 5.40 11.73 4.92
CA SER A 57 4.14 11.53 4.22
C SER A 57 4.09 10.27 3.34
N ALA A 58 5.24 9.63 3.10
CA ALA A 58 5.36 8.46 2.24
C ALA A 58 6.55 7.55 2.65
N PRO A 59 6.60 7.08 3.91
CA PRO A 59 7.72 6.30 4.42
C PRO A 59 7.95 5.02 3.61
N VAL A 60 9.23 4.72 3.37
CA VAL A 60 9.68 3.43 2.87
C VAL A 60 10.21 2.61 4.03
N ILE A 61 9.60 1.48 4.31
CA ILE A 61 9.98 0.57 5.39
C ILE A 61 10.65 -0.66 4.80
N ARG A 62 11.84 -1.00 5.29
CA ARG A 62 12.58 -2.17 4.80
C ARG A 62 13.54 -2.76 5.83
N ASN A 63 14.12 -3.91 5.52
CA ASN A 63 15.28 -4.44 6.24
C ASN A 63 16.58 -3.91 5.61
N ARG A 64 17.64 -3.75 6.42
CA ARG A 64 19.01 -3.58 5.90
C ARG A 64 19.53 -4.88 5.30
N ASP A 65 19.22 -6.00 5.94
CA ASP A 65 19.51 -7.34 5.46
C ASP A 65 18.24 -8.20 5.51
N SER A 66 17.51 -8.23 4.42
CA SER A 66 16.28 -9.00 4.28
C SER A 66 16.51 -10.52 4.19
N SER A 67 17.77 -11.00 4.13
CA SER A 67 18.08 -12.44 4.20
C SER A 67 17.79 -13.02 5.58
N ALA A 68 17.73 -12.19 6.62
CA ALA A 68 17.32 -12.55 7.98
C ALA A 68 15.98 -11.87 8.32
N SER A 69 15.09 -12.60 8.97
CA SER A 69 13.84 -12.02 9.48
C SER A 69 14.08 -11.24 10.77
N THR A 70 13.20 -10.27 11.02
CA THR A 70 13.13 -9.53 12.29
C THR A 70 11.79 -9.79 12.97
N THR A 71 11.77 -9.69 14.30
CA THR A 71 10.54 -9.68 15.10
C THR A 71 9.93 -8.29 15.26
N ASN A 72 10.61 -7.25 14.79
CA ASN A 72 10.08 -5.89 14.80
C ASN A 72 8.97 -5.78 13.76
N ASN A 73 7.86 -5.18 14.16
CA ASN A 73 6.62 -5.09 13.39
C ASN A 73 6.29 -3.67 12.94
N VAL A 74 5.27 -3.55 12.11
CA VAL A 74 4.77 -2.26 11.62
C VAL A 74 3.32 -2.06 12.05
N THR A 75 3.03 -0.97 12.74
CA THR A 75 1.68 -0.52 13.02
C THR A 75 1.38 0.72 12.19
N ILE A 76 0.28 0.68 11.43
CA ILE A 76 -0.17 1.79 10.57
C ILE A 76 -1.50 2.29 11.10
N ARG A 77 -1.53 3.51 11.62
CA ARG A 77 -2.72 4.13 12.17
C ARG A 77 -3.18 5.28 11.27
N ALA A 78 -4.46 5.31 10.94
CA ALA A 78 -5.09 6.43 10.25
C ALA A 78 -6.32 6.90 11.03
N ASP A 79 -6.37 8.17 11.38
CA ASP A 79 -7.53 8.78 12.01
C ASP A 79 -8.67 8.98 11.02
N THR A 80 -9.88 9.22 11.51
CA THR A 80 -11.06 9.47 10.67
C THR A 80 -10.79 10.58 9.66
N GLY A 81 -11.05 10.31 8.39
CA GLY A 81 -10.81 11.26 7.28
C GLY A 81 -9.38 11.26 6.74
N ALA A 82 -8.42 10.73 7.49
CA ALA A 82 -7.03 10.64 7.05
C ALA A 82 -6.77 9.37 6.21
N THR A 83 -5.67 9.42 5.46
CA THR A 83 -5.15 8.27 4.73
C THR A 83 -3.66 8.12 5.04
N ALA A 84 -3.28 6.96 5.57
CA ALA A 84 -1.88 6.61 5.73
C ALA A 84 -1.33 5.99 4.44
N ASN A 85 -0.16 6.45 4.00
CA ASN A 85 0.54 5.92 2.82
C ASN A 85 1.87 5.33 3.28
N VAL A 86 2.09 4.04 3.00
CA VAL A 86 3.28 3.30 3.44
C VAL A 86 3.78 2.43 2.31
N THR A 87 5.08 2.43 2.06
CA THR A 87 5.73 1.49 1.16
C THR A 87 6.52 0.46 1.97
N LEU A 88 6.26 -0.81 1.72
CA LEU A 88 7.12 -1.92 2.14
C LEU A 88 8.04 -2.29 0.98
N GLU A 89 9.33 -2.29 1.21
CA GLU A 89 10.34 -2.58 0.20
C GLU A 89 11.36 -3.59 0.76
N ASP A 90 11.34 -4.80 0.26
CA ASP A 90 12.25 -5.88 0.69
C ASP A 90 12.21 -6.13 2.21
N THR A 91 10.98 -6.21 2.76
CA THR A 91 10.76 -6.50 4.18
C THR A 91 10.76 -8.00 4.46
N ASN A 92 11.26 -8.39 5.63
CA ASN A 92 11.22 -9.76 6.13
C ASN A 92 10.92 -9.75 7.64
N ILE A 93 9.64 -9.90 7.97
CA ILE A 93 9.13 -9.86 9.35
C ILE A 93 8.62 -11.25 9.73
N ASP A 94 9.08 -11.78 10.87
CA ASP A 94 8.60 -13.02 11.45
C ASP A 94 8.38 -12.82 12.95
N THR A 95 7.13 -12.71 13.35
CA THR A 95 6.71 -12.50 14.73
C THR A 95 6.20 -13.79 15.39
N THR A 96 6.41 -14.98 14.77
CA THR A 96 5.92 -16.27 15.28
C THR A 96 6.50 -16.67 16.64
N GLY A 97 7.70 -16.19 16.99
CA GLY A 97 8.36 -16.44 18.29
C GLY A 97 8.03 -15.41 19.37
N GLY A 98 7.20 -14.40 19.07
CA GLY A 98 6.84 -13.33 20.01
C GLY A 98 5.76 -13.79 20.98
N ALA A 99 6.00 -13.64 22.29
CA ALA A 99 4.95 -13.78 23.31
C ALA A 99 4.25 -12.42 23.46
N GLY A 100 3.26 -12.16 22.64
CA GLY A 100 2.36 -11.02 22.81
C GLY A 100 1.55 -11.11 24.11
N PRO A 101 0.78 -10.07 24.47
CA PRO A 101 -0.09 -10.11 25.63
C PRO A 101 -1.05 -11.30 25.55
N ASN A 102 -1.17 -12.07 26.63
CA ASN A 102 -2.02 -13.26 26.76
C ASN A 102 -1.61 -14.48 25.89
N GLY A 103 -0.35 -14.58 25.46
CA GLY A 103 0.12 -15.70 24.62
C GLY A 103 -0.27 -15.58 23.15
N ALA A 104 -0.92 -14.49 22.74
CA ALA A 104 -1.11 -14.14 21.35
C ALA A 104 0.18 -13.56 20.77
N GLY A 105 0.56 -13.94 19.57
CA GLY A 105 1.67 -13.32 18.86
C GLY A 105 1.39 -11.88 18.45
N ASP A 106 2.38 -11.23 17.88
CA ASP A 106 2.20 -9.93 17.24
C ASP A 106 1.88 -10.08 15.75
N ALA A 107 1.14 -9.13 15.17
CA ALA A 107 0.99 -9.05 13.72
C ALA A 107 2.27 -8.45 13.10
N ALA A 108 2.71 -9.01 11.97
CA ALA A 108 3.86 -8.47 11.24
C ALA A 108 3.57 -7.05 10.73
N VAL A 109 2.39 -6.85 10.16
CA VAL A 109 1.85 -5.53 9.81
C VAL A 109 0.42 -5.44 10.32
N ARG A 110 0.09 -4.35 11.05
CA ARG A 110 -1.26 -4.10 11.56
C ARG A 110 -1.73 -2.72 11.18
N THR A 111 -3.01 -2.61 10.79
CA THR A 111 -3.66 -1.33 10.54
C THR A 111 -4.63 -1.00 11.66
N GLU A 112 -4.75 0.29 12.02
CA GLU A 112 -5.59 0.79 13.11
C GLU A 112 -6.28 2.11 12.77
N GLY A 113 -7.21 2.53 13.61
CA GLY A 113 -7.95 3.79 13.47
C GLY A 113 -9.15 3.66 12.55
N ALA A 114 -9.76 4.78 12.17
CA ALA A 114 -10.98 4.81 11.36
C ALA A 114 -10.76 5.32 9.93
N GLY A 115 -9.53 5.75 9.60
CA GLY A 115 -9.14 6.23 8.28
C GLY A 115 -8.71 5.13 7.31
N ASN A 116 -8.25 5.55 6.15
CA ASN A 116 -7.80 4.65 5.10
C ASN A 116 -6.30 4.35 5.21
N VAL A 117 -5.90 3.20 4.69
CA VAL A 117 -4.49 2.80 4.59
C VAL A 117 -4.18 2.37 3.15
N ASN A 118 -3.17 2.97 2.55
CA ASN A 118 -2.57 2.55 1.29
C ASN A 118 -1.22 1.89 1.59
N LEU A 119 -1.11 0.62 1.26
CA LEU A 119 0.09 -0.18 1.41
C LEU A 119 0.65 -0.51 0.03
N ASN A 120 1.70 0.18 -0.36
CA ASN A 120 2.46 -0.10 -1.57
C ASN A 120 3.50 -1.18 -1.25
N VAL A 121 3.58 -2.23 -2.07
CA VAL A 121 4.53 -3.32 -1.90
C VAL A 121 5.50 -3.35 -3.08
N GLU A 122 6.79 -3.20 -2.78
CA GLU A 122 7.84 -3.19 -3.77
C GLU A 122 8.91 -4.24 -3.44
N LEU A 123 9.56 -4.76 -4.45
CA LEU A 123 10.53 -5.86 -4.34
C LEU A 123 9.89 -7.11 -3.68
N ASP A 124 10.57 -7.72 -2.67
CA ASP A 124 10.10 -8.94 -2.04
C ASP A 124 9.81 -8.74 -0.55
N ASN A 125 8.53 -8.85 -0.18
CA ASN A 125 8.08 -8.65 1.19
C ASN A 125 7.53 -9.96 1.74
N THR A 126 8.07 -10.42 2.85
CA THR A 126 7.61 -11.60 3.59
C THR A 126 7.17 -11.18 4.99
N LEU A 127 5.92 -11.46 5.30
CA LEU A 127 5.26 -11.11 6.55
C LEU A 127 4.67 -12.38 7.15
N GLN A 128 5.24 -12.84 8.25
CA GLN A 128 4.73 -13.98 9.01
C GLN A 128 4.35 -13.52 10.41
N SER A 129 3.08 -13.68 10.74
CA SER A 129 2.53 -13.23 12.02
C SER A 129 2.48 -14.34 13.04
N GLY A 130 2.53 -13.96 14.32
CA GLY A 130 2.36 -14.87 15.43
C GLY A 130 0.92 -15.37 15.57
N ASP A 131 0.72 -16.32 16.48
CA ASP A 131 -0.58 -16.94 16.72
C ASP A 131 -1.70 -15.91 16.92
N THR A 132 -2.88 -16.22 16.43
CA THR A 132 -4.09 -15.40 16.46
C THR A 132 -4.08 -14.15 15.58
N ARG A 133 -2.99 -13.87 14.86
CA ARG A 133 -2.81 -12.64 14.06
C ARG A 133 -2.83 -12.91 12.56
N ALA A 134 -3.31 -11.94 11.80
CA ALA A 134 -3.21 -11.99 10.34
C ALA A 134 -1.82 -11.51 9.86
N GLY A 135 -1.36 -12.01 8.71
CA GLY A 135 -0.10 -11.60 8.09
C GLY A 135 -0.06 -10.10 7.82
N VAL A 136 -1.12 -9.56 7.21
CA VAL A 136 -1.49 -8.15 7.22
C VAL A 136 -2.81 -8.03 7.96
N GLU A 137 -2.77 -7.56 9.19
CA GLU A 137 -3.95 -7.48 10.06
C GLU A 137 -4.75 -6.21 9.81
N LYS A 138 -5.97 -6.38 9.33
CA LYS A 138 -6.93 -5.32 9.03
C LYS A 138 -7.71 -4.92 10.29
N GLY A 139 -7.29 -3.86 10.95
CA GLY A 139 -7.93 -3.31 12.14
C GLY A 139 -8.46 -1.89 11.99
N ASN A 140 -8.19 -1.21 10.87
CA ASN A 140 -8.73 0.12 10.60
C ASN A 140 -10.18 0.04 10.10
N GLY A 141 -11.01 1.04 10.42
CA GLY A 141 -12.41 1.11 9.99
C GLY A 141 -12.59 1.55 8.53
N GLY A 142 -11.62 2.25 7.94
CA GLY A 142 -11.62 2.66 6.55
C GLY A 142 -11.12 1.56 5.60
N ASN A 143 -10.84 1.93 4.37
CA ASN A 143 -10.33 1.00 3.35
C ASN A 143 -8.85 0.65 3.60
N LEU A 144 -8.47 -0.61 3.37
CA LEU A 144 -7.10 -1.05 3.20
C LEU A 144 -6.87 -1.33 1.72
N THR A 145 -6.04 -0.52 1.08
CA THR A 145 -5.65 -0.72 -0.32
C THR A 145 -4.23 -1.27 -0.38
N ILE A 146 -4.04 -2.41 -1.05
CA ILE A 146 -2.73 -3.03 -1.29
C ILE A 146 -2.44 -3.03 -2.79
N GLY A 147 -1.27 -2.55 -3.18
CA GLY A 147 -0.86 -2.51 -4.57
C GLY A 147 0.66 -2.46 -4.72
N SER A 148 1.13 -2.40 -5.97
CA SER A 148 2.53 -2.20 -6.32
C SER A 148 2.61 -1.14 -7.42
N GLU A 149 3.31 -0.05 -7.16
CA GLU A 149 3.49 1.01 -8.15
C GLU A 149 4.36 0.56 -9.31
N SER A 150 5.36 -0.28 -9.06
CA SER A 150 6.16 -0.92 -10.13
C SER A 150 5.39 -2.02 -10.86
N GLY A 151 4.29 -2.50 -10.30
CA GLY A 151 3.52 -3.64 -10.81
C GLY A 151 4.20 -5.00 -10.63
N SER A 152 5.38 -5.06 -10.01
CA SER A 152 6.20 -6.27 -9.86
C SER A 152 6.58 -6.62 -8.42
N GLY A 153 6.18 -5.81 -7.44
CA GLY A 153 6.41 -6.09 -6.03
C GLY A 153 5.67 -7.34 -5.57
N GLN A 154 6.32 -8.13 -4.72
CA GLN A 154 5.77 -9.34 -4.12
C GLN A 154 5.43 -9.12 -2.64
N LEU A 155 4.31 -9.66 -2.22
CA LEU A 155 3.91 -9.77 -0.82
C LEU A 155 3.55 -11.22 -0.50
N VAL A 156 4.28 -11.82 0.42
CA VAL A 156 3.93 -13.09 1.04
C VAL A 156 3.44 -12.79 2.46
N ALA A 157 2.14 -12.89 2.68
CA ALA A 157 1.49 -12.62 3.96
C ALA A 157 0.93 -13.92 4.54
N VAL A 158 1.48 -14.35 5.67
CA VAL A 158 1.11 -15.59 6.34
C VAL A 158 0.54 -15.28 7.73
N GLY A 159 -0.69 -15.71 7.96
CA GLY A 159 -1.33 -15.62 9.26
C GLY A 159 -0.76 -16.65 10.25
N GLY A 160 -0.82 -16.34 11.53
CA GLY A 160 -0.64 -17.33 12.61
C GLY A 160 -1.88 -18.22 12.78
N ASP A 161 -1.86 -19.11 13.76
CA ASP A 161 -2.99 -20.04 14.02
C ASP A 161 -4.29 -19.26 14.29
N GLY A 162 -5.28 -19.41 13.42
CA GLY A 162 -6.53 -18.66 13.43
C GLY A 162 -6.52 -17.34 12.66
N GLY A 163 -5.38 -16.85 12.20
CA GLY A 163 -5.27 -15.60 11.45
C GLY A 163 -5.38 -15.77 9.94
N ALA A 164 -5.97 -14.78 9.28
CA ALA A 164 -5.97 -14.68 7.82
C ALA A 164 -4.57 -14.35 7.28
N GLY A 165 -4.30 -14.63 6.00
CA GLY A 165 -3.12 -14.09 5.32
C GLY A 165 -3.17 -12.56 5.27
N ILE A 166 -4.27 -12.03 4.72
CA ILE A 166 -4.61 -10.60 4.70
C ILE A 166 -6.04 -10.47 5.22
N GLY A 167 -6.22 -9.76 6.34
CA GLY A 167 -7.57 -9.57 6.90
C GLY A 167 -7.63 -9.66 8.40
N GLY A 168 -8.59 -10.45 8.93
CA GLY A 168 -8.83 -10.56 10.36
C GLY A 168 -7.85 -11.49 11.07
N GLY A 169 -7.47 -11.15 12.30
CA GLY A 169 -6.93 -12.10 13.27
C GLY A 169 -8.04 -13.02 13.78
N GLU A 170 -7.68 -13.96 14.66
CA GLU A 170 -8.64 -14.87 15.29
C GLU A 170 -9.80 -14.09 15.93
N ASN A 171 -11.04 -14.53 15.73
CA ASN A 171 -12.28 -13.88 16.18
C ASN A 171 -12.46 -12.45 15.65
N THR A 172 -11.82 -12.12 14.54
CA THR A 172 -11.96 -10.82 13.89
C THR A 172 -12.33 -10.99 12.42
N GLY A 173 -13.39 -10.31 12.00
CA GLY A 173 -13.80 -10.24 10.59
C GLY A 173 -12.90 -9.32 9.79
N ALA A 174 -13.08 -9.32 8.48
CA ALA A 174 -12.42 -8.37 7.59
C ALA A 174 -13.42 -7.74 6.62
N GLU A 175 -13.29 -6.43 6.44
CA GLU A 175 -14.12 -5.67 5.50
C GLU A 175 -13.30 -4.55 4.84
N ASN A 176 -13.77 -4.06 3.70
CA ASN A 176 -13.16 -2.92 3.02
C ASN A 176 -11.67 -3.16 2.65
N ILE A 177 -11.38 -4.29 1.98
CA ILE A 177 -10.04 -4.61 1.46
C ILE A 177 -10.06 -4.45 -0.06
N THR A 178 -9.09 -3.70 -0.59
CA THR A 178 -8.90 -3.53 -2.04
C THR A 178 -7.50 -3.94 -2.44
N ILE A 179 -7.36 -4.85 -3.42
CA ILE A 179 -6.07 -5.20 -4.03
C ILE A 179 -6.05 -4.66 -5.45
N THR A 180 -5.05 -3.84 -5.77
CA THR A 180 -4.93 -3.13 -7.04
C THR A 180 -3.78 -3.63 -7.92
N GLY A 181 -2.81 -4.36 -7.36
CA GLY A 181 -1.64 -4.83 -8.11
C GLY A 181 -0.65 -5.62 -7.27
N GLY A 182 0.45 -6.02 -7.88
CA GLY A 182 1.53 -6.81 -7.28
C GLY A 182 1.33 -8.33 -7.38
N ASP A 183 2.35 -9.09 -6.98
CA ASP A 183 2.30 -10.54 -6.81
C ASP A 183 1.96 -10.85 -5.33
N ILE A 184 0.70 -11.12 -5.03
CA ILE A 184 0.19 -11.26 -3.66
C ILE A 184 -0.03 -12.73 -3.32
N PHE A 185 0.64 -13.24 -2.29
CA PHE A 185 0.45 -14.57 -1.72
C PHE A 185 -0.07 -14.43 -0.29
N ALA A 186 -1.35 -14.65 -0.12
CA ALA A 186 -2.04 -14.54 1.16
C ALA A 186 -2.41 -15.94 1.67
N ILE A 187 -1.83 -16.35 2.77
CA ILE A 187 -1.98 -17.67 3.36
C ILE A 187 -2.58 -17.54 4.75
N GLY A 188 -3.84 -17.93 4.90
CA GLY A 188 -4.47 -18.08 6.20
C GLY A 188 -4.02 -19.37 6.85
N ASN A 189 -3.97 -19.39 8.16
CA ASN A 189 -3.51 -20.55 8.92
C ASN A 189 -4.48 -20.89 10.06
N GLY A 190 -4.53 -22.14 10.49
CA GLY A 190 -5.38 -22.61 11.58
C GLY A 190 -6.85 -22.18 11.46
N GLY A 191 -7.37 -22.11 10.24
CA GLY A 191 -8.76 -21.72 9.97
C GLY A 191 -8.95 -20.28 9.50
N GLY A 192 -7.93 -19.43 9.48
CA GLY A 192 -8.01 -18.13 8.81
C GLY A 192 -8.20 -18.26 7.30
N ALA A 193 -8.88 -17.29 6.68
CA ALA A 193 -8.99 -17.20 5.22
C ALA A 193 -7.65 -16.78 4.60
N GLY A 194 -7.40 -17.10 3.32
CA GLY A 194 -6.28 -16.51 2.59
C GLY A 194 -6.40 -14.98 2.61
N ILE A 195 -7.51 -14.45 2.08
CA ILE A 195 -7.89 -13.03 2.18
C ILE A 195 -9.29 -12.97 2.79
N GLY A 196 -9.43 -12.37 3.97
CA GLY A 196 -10.73 -12.24 4.60
C GLY A 196 -10.77 -12.44 6.10
N GLY A 197 -11.76 -13.18 6.59
CA GLY A 197 -11.98 -13.38 8.03
C GLY A 197 -10.92 -14.27 8.68
N GLY A 198 -10.56 -13.95 9.93
CA GLY A 198 -9.90 -14.91 10.79
C GLY A 198 -10.86 -16.00 11.27
N TRP A 199 -10.35 -16.93 12.07
CA TRP A 199 -11.14 -18.01 12.66
C TRP A 199 -12.46 -17.51 13.24
N ASP A 200 -13.54 -18.21 12.91
CA ASP A 200 -14.92 -17.97 13.37
C ASP A 200 -15.55 -16.64 12.88
N CYS A 201 -15.00 -16.00 11.85
CA CYS A 201 -15.46 -14.68 11.40
C CYS A 201 -15.69 -14.58 9.90
N SER A 202 -16.66 -13.71 9.55
CA SER A 202 -17.02 -13.39 8.17
C SER A 202 -16.08 -12.37 7.53
N ALA A 203 -16.16 -12.29 6.20
CA ALA A 203 -15.56 -11.21 5.43
C ALA A 203 -16.56 -10.59 4.47
N SER A 204 -16.42 -9.27 4.23
CA SER A 204 -17.22 -8.55 3.26
C SER A 204 -16.40 -7.46 2.54
N ASP A 205 -16.98 -6.97 1.43
CA ASP A 205 -16.47 -5.81 0.72
C ASP A 205 -14.98 -5.95 0.33
N ILE A 206 -14.61 -7.13 -0.19
CA ILE A 206 -13.28 -7.40 -0.72
C ILE A 206 -13.30 -7.17 -2.23
N THR A 207 -12.43 -6.30 -2.71
CA THR A 207 -12.32 -5.95 -4.14
C THR A 207 -10.92 -6.23 -4.67
N ILE A 208 -10.80 -6.96 -5.78
CA ILE A 208 -9.54 -7.17 -6.52
C ILE A 208 -9.71 -6.58 -7.91
N THR A 209 -8.89 -5.58 -8.23
CA THR A 209 -8.92 -4.88 -9.51
C THR A 209 -7.70 -5.16 -10.39
N GLY A 210 -6.69 -5.84 -9.86
CA GLY A 210 -5.46 -6.14 -10.59
C GLY A 210 -4.49 -7.01 -9.79
N GLY A 211 -3.33 -7.27 -10.38
CA GLY A 211 -2.27 -8.08 -9.80
C GLY A 211 -2.41 -9.59 -10.06
N ASN A 212 -1.42 -10.34 -9.53
CA ASN A 212 -1.46 -11.79 -9.47
C ASN A 212 -1.70 -12.18 -8.02
N VAL A 213 -2.91 -12.63 -7.69
CA VAL A 213 -3.32 -12.92 -6.32
C VAL A 213 -3.47 -14.42 -6.13
N THR A 214 -2.73 -14.98 -5.19
CA THR A 214 -2.90 -16.36 -4.71
C THR A 214 -3.35 -16.31 -3.26
N ALA A 215 -4.56 -16.75 -3.00
CA ALA A 215 -5.18 -16.75 -1.68
C ALA A 215 -5.51 -18.18 -1.25
N VAL A 216 -4.93 -18.62 -0.13
CA VAL A 216 -5.05 -19.99 0.37
C VAL A 216 -5.53 -19.97 1.81
N GLY A 217 -6.69 -20.57 2.05
CA GLY A 217 -7.13 -20.90 3.41
C GLY A 217 -6.53 -22.25 3.79
N LYS A 218 -5.52 -22.25 4.66
CA LYS A 218 -4.77 -23.46 4.98
C LYS A 218 -5.23 -24.09 6.30
N GLU A 219 -5.06 -25.40 6.39
CA GLU A 219 -5.30 -26.19 7.59
C GLU A 219 -3.98 -26.78 8.08
N ASP A 220 -3.28 -26.08 8.97
CA ASP A 220 -2.08 -26.59 9.62
C ASP A 220 -2.39 -27.13 11.03
N ASN A 221 -3.59 -26.89 11.54
CA ASN A 221 -4.04 -27.39 12.82
C ASN A 221 -5.12 -28.47 12.62
N PRO A 222 -4.83 -29.76 12.92
CA PRO A 222 -5.78 -30.86 12.69
C PRO A 222 -7.09 -30.75 13.50
N ASN A 223 -7.15 -29.85 14.47
CA ASN A 223 -8.33 -29.59 15.28
C ASN A 223 -9.13 -28.37 14.76
N ARG A 224 -8.71 -27.74 13.67
CA ARG A 224 -9.40 -26.57 13.08
C ARG A 224 -9.83 -26.87 11.66
N ILE A 225 -10.88 -26.21 11.24
CA ILE A 225 -11.43 -26.27 9.88
C ILE A 225 -10.84 -25.10 9.10
N GLY A 226 -10.39 -25.33 7.88
CA GLY A 226 -9.76 -24.30 7.08
C GLY A 226 -10.71 -23.15 6.73
N GLY A 227 -10.16 -21.96 6.46
CA GLY A 227 -10.92 -20.82 5.94
C GLY A 227 -11.08 -20.86 4.41
N ALA A 228 -11.87 -19.97 3.85
CA ALA A 228 -11.98 -19.78 2.41
C ALA A 228 -10.65 -19.27 1.82
N GLY A 229 -10.40 -19.50 0.53
CA GLY A 229 -9.31 -18.81 -0.16
C GLY A 229 -9.52 -17.30 -0.08
N ILE A 230 -10.69 -16.82 -0.55
CA ILE A 230 -11.14 -15.43 -0.40
C ILE A 230 -12.54 -15.45 0.22
N GLY A 231 -12.68 -14.89 1.43
CA GLY A 231 -13.97 -14.84 2.12
C GLY A 231 -13.91 -15.16 3.59
N GLY A 232 -14.78 -16.05 4.08
CA GLY A 232 -14.93 -16.33 5.51
C GLY A 232 -13.85 -17.22 6.10
N GLY A 233 -13.53 -17.00 7.38
CA GLY A 233 -12.70 -17.89 8.17
C GLY A 233 -13.42 -19.17 8.58
N GLY A 234 -12.67 -20.23 8.87
CA GLY A 234 -13.16 -21.51 9.36
C GLY A 234 -13.73 -21.44 10.76
N SER A 235 -14.50 -22.44 11.16
CA SER A 235 -15.08 -22.54 12.50
C SER A 235 -15.37 -23.99 12.86
N GLN A 236 -15.39 -24.29 14.13
CA GLN A 236 -15.97 -25.55 14.62
C GLN A 236 -17.47 -25.48 14.84
N SER A 237 -18.09 -24.33 14.68
CA SER A 237 -19.53 -24.12 14.76
C SER A 237 -20.18 -24.16 13.38
N SER A 238 -21.48 -24.50 13.30
CA SER A 238 -22.22 -24.54 12.05
C SER A 238 -22.53 -23.17 11.44
N ASN A 239 -22.03 -22.08 12.02
CA ASN A 239 -22.21 -20.71 11.57
C ASN A 239 -20.83 -20.04 11.44
N ALA A 240 -19.93 -20.63 10.70
CA ALA A 240 -18.64 -20.08 10.36
C ALA A 240 -18.73 -18.78 9.55
N GLY A 241 -17.60 -18.19 9.23
CA GLY A 241 -17.55 -16.96 8.45
C GLY A 241 -18.09 -17.11 7.03
N GLY A 242 -19.06 -16.28 6.67
CA GLY A 242 -19.50 -16.09 5.28
C GLY A 242 -18.60 -15.15 4.51
N GLY A 243 -18.64 -15.25 3.18
CA GLY A 243 -18.04 -14.26 2.28
C GLY A 243 -19.12 -13.50 1.54
N SER A 244 -19.16 -12.18 1.63
CA SER A 244 -20.17 -11.36 0.96
C SER A 244 -19.59 -10.14 0.25
N ASN A 245 -20.26 -9.67 -0.79
CA ASN A 245 -19.81 -8.52 -1.60
C ASN A 245 -18.37 -8.69 -2.10
N LEU A 246 -18.04 -9.88 -2.60
CA LEU A 246 -16.71 -10.19 -3.13
C LEU A 246 -16.67 -9.80 -4.61
N LYS A 247 -15.73 -8.91 -4.97
CA LYS A 247 -15.65 -8.34 -6.32
C LYS A 247 -14.27 -8.52 -6.91
N ILE A 248 -14.19 -9.18 -8.07
CA ILE A 248 -12.95 -9.37 -8.83
C ILE A 248 -13.19 -8.77 -10.22
N THR A 249 -12.50 -7.67 -10.54
CA THR A 249 -12.72 -6.92 -11.78
C THR A 249 -11.47 -6.78 -12.65
N GLY A 250 -10.45 -7.54 -12.33
CA GLY A 250 -9.21 -7.57 -13.11
C GLY A 250 -8.16 -8.47 -12.47
N GLY A 251 -7.03 -8.61 -13.13
CA GLY A 251 -5.91 -9.42 -12.67
C GLY A 251 -6.09 -10.91 -12.84
N ARG A 252 -5.18 -11.66 -12.23
CA ARG A 252 -5.19 -13.11 -12.17
C ARG A 252 -5.34 -13.55 -10.72
N VAL A 253 -6.38 -14.33 -10.42
CA VAL A 253 -6.71 -14.75 -9.05
C VAL A 253 -6.74 -16.27 -8.97
N THR A 254 -5.99 -16.84 -8.03
CA THR A 254 -6.08 -18.25 -7.64
C THR A 254 -6.52 -18.30 -6.18
N ALA A 255 -7.70 -18.82 -5.94
CA ALA A 255 -8.29 -18.94 -4.61
C ALA A 255 -8.50 -20.41 -4.25
N VAL A 256 -7.91 -20.85 -3.13
CA VAL A 256 -7.96 -22.23 -2.66
C VAL A 256 -8.54 -22.25 -1.26
N GLY A 257 -9.69 -22.88 -1.11
CA GLY A 257 -10.30 -23.09 0.21
C GLY A 257 -9.58 -24.19 0.99
N GLY A 258 -9.48 -24.01 2.29
CA GLY A 258 -9.12 -25.06 3.23
C GLY A 258 -10.27 -26.08 3.39
N ASN A 259 -10.08 -27.11 4.20
CA ASN A 259 -11.10 -28.12 4.39
C ASN A 259 -12.46 -27.53 4.72
N PHE A 260 -13.50 -27.99 4.05
CA PHE A 260 -14.90 -27.61 4.18
C PHE A 260 -15.23 -26.17 3.77
N SER A 261 -14.29 -25.45 3.15
CA SER A 261 -14.42 -24.03 2.82
C SER A 261 -14.30 -23.79 1.31
N ALA A 262 -15.05 -22.81 0.80
CA ALA A 262 -15.02 -22.45 -0.61
C ALA A 262 -13.67 -21.86 -1.05
N GLY A 263 -13.34 -21.99 -2.33
CA GLY A 263 -12.26 -21.22 -2.92
C GLY A 263 -12.54 -19.71 -2.80
N ILE A 264 -13.72 -19.27 -3.26
CA ILE A 264 -14.23 -17.91 -3.11
C ILE A 264 -15.61 -17.96 -2.49
N GLY A 265 -15.79 -17.42 -1.28
CA GLY A 265 -17.08 -17.33 -0.62
C GLY A 265 -17.09 -17.73 0.85
N GLY A 266 -18.00 -18.66 1.22
CA GLY A 266 -18.20 -19.07 2.60
C GLY A 266 -17.27 -20.19 3.06
N SER A 267 -17.03 -20.23 4.35
CA SER A 267 -16.47 -21.38 5.04
C SER A 267 -17.59 -22.34 5.47
N ILE A 268 -17.28 -23.31 6.30
CA ILE A 268 -18.19 -24.37 6.73
C ILE A 268 -19.57 -23.87 7.14
N GLY A 269 -20.63 -24.43 6.55
CA GLY A 269 -22.02 -24.08 6.83
C GLY A 269 -22.44 -22.67 6.41
N SER A 270 -21.56 -21.90 5.78
CA SER A 270 -21.78 -20.47 5.48
C SER A 270 -21.83 -20.20 3.98
N ASN A 271 -22.51 -19.11 3.64
CA ASN A 271 -22.75 -18.73 2.27
C ASN A 271 -21.60 -17.91 1.66
N GLY A 272 -21.50 -17.97 0.33
CA GLY A 272 -20.86 -16.98 -0.50
C GLY A 272 -21.91 -16.14 -1.24
N ASP A 273 -22.09 -14.89 -0.84
CA ASP A 273 -23.19 -14.06 -1.34
C ASP A 273 -22.67 -12.84 -2.10
N ASN A 274 -23.36 -12.41 -3.16
CA ASN A 274 -23.01 -11.22 -3.95
C ASN A 274 -21.57 -11.28 -4.50
N ILE A 275 -21.24 -12.36 -5.20
CA ILE A 275 -19.91 -12.54 -5.81
C ILE A 275 -19.97 -12.04 -7.25
N THR A 276 -19.14 -11.06 -7.58
CA THR A 276 -19.05 -10.50 -8.94
C THR A 276 -17.65 -10.72 -9.49
N ILE A 277 -17.56 -11.31 -10.68
CA ILE A 277 -16.30 -11.51 -11.40
C ILE A 277 -16.46 -10.92 -12.79
N SER A 278 -15.56 -9.99 -13.17
CA SER A 278 -15.52 -9.43 -14.53
C SER A 278 -14.09 -9.17 -14.96
N ASP A 279 -13.82 -9.30 -16.24
CA ASP A 279 -12.55 -8.92 -16.87
C ASP A 279 -11.28 -9.47 -16.18
N ALA A 280 -11.39 -10.65 -15.56
CA ALA A 280 -10.35 -11.28 -14.74
C ALA A 280 -10.11 -12.74 -15.16
N GLU A 281 -8.92 -13.26 -14.87
CA GLU A 281 -8.63 -14.69 -14.92
C GLU A 281 -8.72 -15.28 -13.52
N VAL A 282 -9.65 -16.21 -13.29
CA VAL A 282 -9.92 -16.75 -11.97
C VAL A 282 -9.86 -18.27 -11.95
N ILE A 283 -9.10 -18.82 -11.00
CA ILE A 283 -9.10 -20.22 -10.61
C ILE A 283 -9.61 -20.31 -9.18
N ALA A 284 -10.73 -20.99 -8.97
CA ALA A 284 -11.33 -21.16 -7.66
C ALA A 284 -11.50 -22.65 -7.31
N ILE A 285 -10.88 -23.08 -6.22
CA ILE A 285 -10.81 -24.47 -5.80
C ILE A 285 -11.42 -24.58 -4.41
N GLY A 286 -12.49 -25.32 -4.28
CA GLY A 286 -13.09 -25.66 -2.97
C GLY A 286 -12.23 -26.69 -2.24
N GLY A 287 -12.17 -26.56 -0.93
CA GLY A 287 -11.68 -27.63 -0.05
C GLY A 287 -12.68 -28.78 0.02
N THR A 288 -12.38 -29.81 0.80
CA THR A 288 -13.22 -31.02 0.94
C THR A 288 -14.70 -30.64 1.00
N CYS A 289 -15.50 -31.23 0.14
CA CYS A 289 -16.95 -31.04 -0.06
C CYS A 289 -17.46 -29.58 -0.20
N ALA A 290 -16.61 -28.59 -0.30
CA ALA A 290 -17.01 -27.17 -0.46
C ALA A 290 -17.05 -26.74 -1.92
N ALA A 291 -17.75 -25.65 -2.22
CA ALA A 291 -17.80 -25.11 -3.58
C ALA A 291 -16.49 -24.49 -4.01
N GLY A 292 -16.19 -24.49 -5.32
CA GLY A 292 -15.15 -23.65 -5.90
C GLY A 292 -15.47 -22.16 -5.66
N ILE A 293 -16.68 -21.74 -6.10
CA ILE A 293 -17.21 -20.40 -5.85
C ILE A 293 -18.58 -20.55 -5.21
N GLY A 294 -18.77 -20.03 -3.99
CA GLY A 294 -20.05 -20.07 -3.30
C GLY A 294 -19.97 -20.51 -1.86
N GLY A 295 -20.72 -21.55 -1.49
CA GLY A 295 -20.87 -21.96 -0.10
C GLY A 295 -19.86 -23.00 0.37
N GLY A 296 -19.60 -23.01 1.68
CA GLY A 296 -18.83 -24.06 2.32
C GLY A 296 -19.66 -25.34 2.54
N CYS A 297 -18.98 -26.42 2.84
CA CYS A 297 -19.58 -27.68 3.23
C CYS A 297 -20.32 -27.53 4.57
N ARG A 298 -21.14 -28.50 4.93
CA ARG A 298 -21.78 -28.53 6.25
C ARG A 298 -20.88 -29.17 7.30
N LEU A 299 -21.17 -28.96 8.56
CA LEU A 299 -20.61 -29.69 9.69
C LEU A 299 -21.69 -30.60 10.33
N GLY A 300 -21.47 -31.89 10.34
CA GLY A 300 -22.39 -32.83 10.94
C GLY A 300 -23.82 -32.74 10.34
N ASN A 301 -24.83 -32.48 11.16
CA ASN A 301 -26.22 -32.25 10.71
C ASN A 301 -26.55 -30.77 10.44
N GLY A 302 -25.53 -29.91 10.29
CA GLY A 302 -25.67 -28.47 10.07
C GLY A 302 -26.21 -28.11 8.69
N ILE A 303 -26.24 -26.82 8.43
CA ILE A 303 -26.66 -26.21 7.17
C ILE A 303 -25.55 -26.32 6.15
N VAL A 304 -25.90 -26.54 4.88
CA VAL A 304 -24.97 -26.44 3.74
C VAL A 304 -24.89 -24.98 3.30
N GLY A 305 -23.70 -24.45 3.17
CA GLY A 305 -23.48 -23.12 2.61
C GLY A 305 -23.93 -23.05 1.15
N GLN A 306 -24.52 -21.93 0.76
CA GLN A 306 -25.01 -21.67 -0.59
C GLN A 306 -24.15 -20.62 -1.29
N GLY A 307 -24.09 -20.67 -2.61
CA GLY A 307 -23.64 -19.58 -3.44
C GLY A 307 -24.85 -18.82 -3.98
N THR A 308 -25.01 -17.56 -3.63
CA THR A 308 -26.15 -16.75 -4.08
C THR A 308 -25.70 -15.45 -4.75
N ASN A 309 -26.47 -14.96 -5.71
CA ASN A 309 -26.16 -13.73 -6.47
C ASN A 309 -24.75 -13.73 -7.04
N ILE A 310 -24.35 -14.81 -7.71
CA ILE A 310 -23.05 -14.90 -8.39
C ILE A 310 -23.23 -14.39 -9.81
N SER A 311 -22.43 -13.38 -10.20
CA SER A 311 -22.42 -12.80 -11.55
C SER A 311 -21.02 -12.85 -12.16
N ILE A 312 -20.93 -13.34 -13.38
CA ILE A 312 -19.68 -13.42 -14.16
C ILE A 312 -19.91 -12.74 -15.50
N SER A 313 -19.09 -11.74 -15.83
CA SER A 313 -19.34 -10.87 -16.98
C SER A 313 -18.05 -10.37 -17.63
N GLY A 314 -18.17 -9.58 -18.68
CA GLY A 314 -17.03 -9.02 -19.42
C GLY A 314 -16.15 -10.12 -20.03
N SER A 315 -14.86 -9.91 -20.10
CA SER A 315 -13.87 -10.86 -20.62
C SER A 315 -13.36 -11.85 -19.53
N ALA A 316 -14.14 -12.09 -18.47
CA ALA A 316 -13.73 -12.98 -17.40
C ALA A 316 -13.52 -14.42 -17.88
N ASN A 317 -12.39 -15.03 -17.48
CA ASN A 317 -12.09 -16.42 -17.69
C ASN A 317 -12.03 -17.14 -16.35
N VAL A 318 -13.08 -17.90 -16.04
CA VAL A 318 -13.25 -18.54 -14.75
C VAL A 318 -13.14 -20.05 -14.86
N LYS A 319 -12.26 -20.65 -14.04
CA LYS A 319 -12.18 -22.10 -13.83
C LYS A 319 -12.51 -22.37 -12.38
N ALA A 320 -13.58 -23.10 -12.13
CA ALA A 320 -14.01 -23.44 -10.80
C ALA A 320 -14.13 -24.95 -10.63
N ALA A 321 -13.63 -25.46 -9.50
CA ALA A 321 -13.78 -26.85 -9.11
C ALA A 321 -14.23 -26.94 -7.65
N GLY A 322 -15.25 -27.70 -7.36
CA GLY A 322 -15.61 -28.07 -6.00
C GLY A 322 -14.63 -29.06 -5.41
N GLY A 323 -14.60 -29.18 -4.10
CA GLY A 323 -13.83 -30.21 -3.40
C GLY A 323 -14.48 -31.59 -3.53
N VAL A 324 -13.67 -32.65 -3.46
CA VAL A 324 -14.18 -34.02 -3.38
C VAL A 324 -15.01 -34.22 -2.13
N GLY A 325 -16.01 -35.09 -2.21
CA GLY A 325 -16.74 -35.53 -1.02
C GLY A 325 -15.86 -36.37 -0.10
N ASP A 326 -16.29 -36.49 1.14
CA ASP A 326 -15.68 -37.39 2.11
C ASP A 326 -16.57 -38.61 2.41
N SER A 327 -16.35 -39.35 3.49
CA SER A 327 -17.13 -40.51 3.88
C SER A 327 -18.57 -40.18 4.33
N MET A 328 -18.86 -38.92 4.63
CA MET A 328 -20.14 -38.44 5.15
C MET A 328 -20.86 -37.51 4.20
N ASP A 329 -20.12 -36.68 3.47
CA ASP A 329 -20.66 -35.61 2.64
C ASP A 329 -20.23 -35.76 1.17
N GLY A 330 -21.12 -35.40 0.25
CA GLY A 330 -20.87 -35.41 -1.18
C GLY A 330 -19.94 -34.30 -1.62
N ALA A 331 -19.50 -34.35 -2.85
CA ALA A 331 -18.64 -33.33 -3.43
C ALA A 331 -19.34 -31.97 -3.49
N GLY A 332 -18.59 -30.88 -3.38
CA GLY A 332 -19.04 -29.51 -3.59
C GLY A 332 -19.28 -29.19 -5.06
N ALA A 333 -20.12 -28.20 -5.35
CA ALA A 333 -20.32 -27.66 -6.69
C ALA A 333 -19.09 -26.89 -7.18
N ALA A 334 -18.88 -26.84 -8.49
CA ALA A 334 -17.89 -25.91 -9.03
C ALA A 334 -18.30 -24.46 -8.71
N ILE A 335 -19.56 -24.10 -8.96
CA ILE A 335 -20.16 -22.81 -8.57
C ILE A 335 -21.52 -23.10 -7.93
N GLY A 336 -21.72 -22.69 -6.68
CA GLY A 336 -22.99 -22.92 -5.98
C GLY A 336 -22.83 -23.36 -4.55
N ALA A 337 -23.44 -24.49 -4.18
CA ALA A 337 -23.48 -24.99 -2.81
C ALA A 337 -22.29 -25.88 -2.46
N GLY A 338 -22.02 -26.02 -1.16
CA GLY A 338 -21.21 -27.13 -0.64
C GLY A 338 -21.92 -28.47 -0.72
N GLY A 339 -21.20 -29.56 -0.53
CA GLY A 339 -21.74 -30.92 -0.49
C GLY A 339 -22.65 -31.17 0.69
N SER A 340 -23.63 -32.06 0.50
CA SER A 340 -24.61 -32.38 1.50
C SER A 340 -24.50 -33.84 1.99
N HIS A 341 -25.22 -34.16 3.05
CA HIS A 341 -25.19 -35.44 3.75
C HIS A 341 -25.48 -36.66 2.85
N GLN A 342 -24.96 -37.81 3.28
CA GLN A 342 -25.13 -39.12 2.61
C GLN A 342 -24.53 -39.21 1.21
N GLY A 343 -23.39 -38.54 0.99
CA GLY A 343 -22.68 -38.62 -0.29
C GLY A 343 -23.38 -37.93 -1.45
N THR A 344 -24.40 -37.12 -1.19
CA THR A 344 -25.07 -36.38 -2.27
C THR A 344 -24.19 -35.23 -2.72
N THR A 345 -23.70 -35.32 -3.96
CA THR A 345 -22.95 -34.22 -4.60
C THR A 345 -23.83 -32.96 -4.67
N ALA A 346 -23.25 -31.82 -4.35
CA ALA A 346 -23.93 -30.53 -4.44
C ALA A 346 -24.43 -30.28 -5.87
N GLN A 347 -25.59 -29.65 -5.96
CA GLN A 347 -26.08 -29.18 -7.24
C GLN A 347 -25.33 -27.91 -7.64
N GLU A 348 -24.97 -27.82 -8.92
CA GLU A 348 -24.45 -26.60 -9.50
C GLU A 348 -25.46 -25.47 -9.33
N GLY A 349 -24.99 -24.34 -8.79
CA GLY A 349 -25.77 -23.13 -8.64
C GLY A 349 -25.88 -22.34 -9.92
N ALA A 350 -26.86 -21.46 -9.98
CA ALA A 350 -26.96 -20.50 -11.07
C ALA A 350 -25.98 -19.36 -10.86
N ALA A 351 -25.06 -19.17 -11.80
CA ALA A 351 -24.32 -17.91 -11.96
C ALA A 351 -24.95 -17.13 -13.12
N ASP A 352 -25.20 -15.85 -12.95
CA ASP A 352 -25.58 -14.97 -14.06
C ASP A 352 -24.37 -14.73 -14.96
N THR A 353 -24.39 -15.28 -16.13
CA THR A 353 -23.36 -15.12 -17.18
C THR A 353 -23.87 -14.33 -18.38
N SER A 354 -25.05 -13.70 -18.28
CA SER A 354 -25.69 -12.98 -19.37
C SER A 354 -24.86 -11.80 -19.88
N GLY A 355 -23.97 -11.25 -19.03
CA GLY A 355 -23.03 -10.18 -19.36
C GLY A 355 -21.67 -10.65 -19.87
N LEU A 356 -21.45 -11.95 -20.09
CA LEU A 356 -20.17 -12.48 -20.56
C LEU A 356 -19.92 -12.09 -22.03
N SER A 357 -18.73 -11.58 -22.31
CA SER A 357 -18.30 -11.24 -23.67
C SER A 357 -17.90 -12.51 -24.46
N PRO A 358 -17.77 -12.44 -25.80
CA PRO A 358 -17.32 -13.59 -26.60
C PRO A 358 -15.94 -14.13 -26.23
N ASP A 359 -15.08 -13.32 -25.61
CA ASP A 359 -13.73 -13.69 -25.18
C ASP A 359 -13.72 -14.24 -23.75
N GLY A 360 -14.85 -14.15 -23.04
CA GLY A 360 -14.99 -14.68 -21.69
C GLY A 360 -15.41 -16.16 -21.66
N SER A 361 -15.06 -16.87 -20.61
CA SER A 361 -15.43 -18.27 -20.42
C SER A 361 -15.68 -18.63 -18.96
N VAL A 362 -16.57 -19.59 -18.73
CA VAL A 362 -16.79 -20.21 -17.43
C VAL A 362 -16.68 -21.71 -17.57
N GLU A 363 -15.65 -22.29 -17.00
CA GLU A 363 -15.39 -23.72 -17.00
C GLU A 363 -15.67 -24.29 -15.61
N ARG A 364 -16.72 -25.10 -15.51
CA ARG A 364 -17.06 -25.86 -14.30
C ARG A 364 -16.41 -27.22 -14.40
N LEU A 365 -15.47 -27.49 -13.54
CA LEU A 365 -14.62 -28.67 -13.57
C LEU A 365 -15.11 -29.71 -12.55
N ASP A 366 -14.73 -30.95 -12.80
CA ASP A 366 -15.05 -32.05 -11.89
C ASP A 366 -14.47 -31.80 -10.49
N PRO A 367 -15.18 -32.20 -9.43
CA PRO A 367 -14.69 -32.09 -8.08
C PRO A 367 -13.31 -32.74 -7.90
N GLY A 368 -12.42 -32.03 -7.20
CA GLY A 368 -11.05 -32.49 -6.97
C GLY A 368 -10.10 -32.30 -8.15
N THR A 369 -10.51 -31.59 -9.20
CA THR A 369 -9.59 -31.18 -10.26
C THR A 369 -8.41 -30.41 -9.65
N THR A 370 -7.19 -30.86 -9.96
CA THR A 370 -5.96 -30.24 -9.45
C THR A 370 -5.45 -29.17 -10.40
N PHE A 371 -4.93 -28.10 -9.83
CA PHE A 371 -4.31 -26.99 -10.54
C PHE A 371 -2.87 -26.78 -10.05
N ASN A 372 -2.05 -26.22 -10.90
CA ASN A 372 -0.75 -25.72 -10.46
C ASN A 372 -0.95 -24.38 -9.74
N ILE A 373 -0.87 -24.41 -8.42
CA ILE A 373 -1.01 -23.21 -7.59
C ILE A 373 0.28 -22.40 -7.69
N PRO A 374 0.22 -21.13 -8.10
CA PRO A 374 1.39 -20.27 -8.15
C PRO A 374 2.15 -20.27 -6.81
N GLN A 375 3.46 -20.18 -6.90
CA GLN A 375 4.33 -20.11 -5.74
C GLN A 375 5.05 -18.76 -5.73
N PRO A 376 5.39 -18.21 -4.55
CA PRO A 376 6.19 -17.01 -4.46
C PRO A 376 7.52 -17.18 -5.20
N LYS A 377 7.97 -16.13 -5.86
CA LYS A 377 9.32 -16.08 -6.43
C LYS A 377 10.32 -16.07 -5.28
N PRO A 378 11.47 -16.74 -5.41
CA PRO A 378 12.48 -16.70 -4.37
C PRO A 378 13.04 -15.28 -4.22
N ARG A 379 13.32 -14.85 -3.00
CA ARG A 379 13.88 -13.52 -2.68
C ARG A 379 15.08 -13.15 -3.55
N SER A 380 15.95 -14.12 -3.86
CA SER A 380 17.10 -13.91 -4.75
C SER A 380 16.76 -13.52 -6.18
N SER A 381 15.50 -13.65 -6.62
CA SER A 381 15.05 -13.23 -7.96
C SER A 381 14.74 -11.72 -8.04
N PHE A 382 14.68 -11.03 -6.91
CA PHE A 382 14.44 -9.58 -6.86
C PHE A 382 15.78 -8.82 -6.82
N PRO A 383 15.86 -7.62 -7.42
CA PRO A 383 17.02 -6.77 -7.25
C PRO A 383 17.13 -6.40 -5.76
N LYS A 384 18.37 -6.41 -5.24
CA LYS A 384 18.57 -5.84 -3.90
C LYS A 384 18.17 -4.37 -3.93
N PRO A 385 17.51 -3.88 -2.86
CA PRO A 385 17.33 -2.44 -2.68
C PRO A 385 18.68 -1.73 -2.88
N ALA A 386 18.64 -0.56 -3.51
CA ALA A 386 19.86 0.25 -3.59
C ALA A 386 20.41 0.41 -2.16
N PRO A 387 21.72 0.19 -1.93
CA PRO A 387 22.28 0.44 -0.62
C PRO A 387 21.98 1.89 -0.27
N ASP A 388 21.63 2.12 1.00
CA ASP A 388 21.57 3.49 1.47
C ASP A 388 22.85 4.20 1.09
N PRO A 389 22.78 5.47 0.76
CA PRO A 389 23.97 6.27 0.79
C PRO A 389 24.59 6.06 2.18
N VAL A 390 25.72 5.35 2.22
CA VAL A 390 26.46 5.08 3.45
C VAL A 390 26.57 6.41 4.18
N ALA A 391 26.09 6.50 5.42
CA ALA A 391 26.39 7.63 6.27
C ALA A 391 27.92 7.64 6.48
N VAL A 392 28.63 8.24 5.54
CA VAL A 392 30.03 8.58 5.72
C VAL A 392 30.02 9.70 6.75
N GLU A 393 30.73 9.49 7.85
CA GLU A 393 31.11 10.55 8.78
C GLU A 393 31.49 11.78 7.94
N GLU A 394 30.79 12.90 8.12
CA GLU A 394 30.75 14.06 7.24
C GLU A 394 32.15 14.57 6.80
N GLU A 395 32.65 14.05 5.67
CA GLU A 395 33.25 14.96 4.70
C GLU A 395 32.07 15.53 3.89
N PRO A 396 32.02 16.83 3.59
CA PRO A 396 30.86 17.48 2.98
C PRO A 396 30.57 16.84 1.62
N GLN A 397 29.58 15.96 1.58
CA GLN A 397 29.07 15.32 0.37
C GLN A 397 28.47 16.38 -0.56
N PRO A 398 28.64 16.26 -1.88
CA PRO A 398 27.91 17.11 -2.81
C PRO A 398 26.42 16.81 -2.64
N VAL A 399 25.71 17.76 -2.03
CA VAL A 399 24.28 17.81 -1.82
C VAL A 399 23.59 17.38 -3.11
N LYS A 400 22.74 16.33 -3.06
CA LYS A 400 21.76 16.01 -4.11
C LYS A 400 21.03 17.33 -4.37
N ALA A 401 21.34 17.97 -5.51
CA ALA A 401 21.26 19.39 -5.73
C ALA A 401 19.90 19.95 -5.30
N ALA A 402 19.84 20.66 -4.18
CA ALA A 402 18.86 21.69 -4.02
C ALA A 402 18.85 22.49 -5.31
N LEU A 403 17.69 22.79 -5.89
CA LEU A 403 17.60 23.52 -7.17
C LEU A 403 18.44 24.79 -7.11
N TYR A 404 18.61 25.33 -5.93
CA TYR A 404 19.53 26.40 -5.52
C TYR A 404 19.73 26.34 -4.00
N ARG A 405 20.73 27.01 -3.50
CA ARG A 405 20.94 27.32 -2.08
C ARG A 405 21.27 28.78 -1.88
N VAL A 406 20.89 29.34 -0.72
CA VAL A 406 21.24 30.70 -0.33
C VAL A 406 22.07 30.63 0.93
N ILE A 407 23.28 31.21 0.88
CA ILE A 407 24.27 31.12 1.93
C ILE A 407 24.89 32.51 2.22
N ASP A 408 25.54 32.67 3.36
CA ASP A 408 26.41 33.81 3.66
C ASP A 408 27.81 33.61 3.06
N ASP A 409 28.72 34.54 3.33
CA ASP A 409 30.13 34.51 2.88
C ASP A 409 30.97 33.41 3.54
N ALA A 410 30.50 32.88 4.69
CA ALA A 410 31.12 31.74 5.36
C ALA A 410 30.54 30.38 4.86
N GLY A 411 29.61 30.38 3.90
CA GLY A 411 28.96 29.20 3.35
C GLY A 411 27.81 28.64 4.22
N LYS A 412 27.39 29.37 5.25
CA LYS A 412 26.30 28.95 6.13
C LYS A 412 24.95 29.29 5.51
N PRO A 413 23.97 28.36 5.53
CA PRO A 413 22.62 28.61 5.02
C PRO A 413 21.95 29.83 5.66
N LEU A 414 21.37 30.69 4.81
CA LEU A 414 20.57 31.84 5.23
C LEU A 414 19.07 31.50 5.17
N PRO A 415 18.24 32.04 6.09
CA PRO A 415 16.79 32.00 5.94
C PRO A 415 16.37 32.75 4.67
N VAL A 416 15.48 32.16 3.87
CA VAL A 416 15.00 32.72 2.60
C VAL A 416 13.50 32.73 2.57
N GLU A 417 12.90 33.90 2.36
CA GLU A 417 11.50 34.00 1.97
C GLU A 417 11.37 33.81 0.46
N THR A 418 10.43 32.97 0.05
CA THR A 418 10.23 32.61 -1.35
C THR A 418 8.81 32.99 -1.78
N LYS A 419 8.66 33.70 -2.90
CA LYS A 419 7.37 34.00 -3.53
C LYS A 419 7.45 33.66 -5.02
N GLN A 420 6.42 33.01 -5.55
CA GLN A 420 6.29 32.73 -6.99
C GLN A 420 5.03 33.40 -7.52
N GLU A 421 5.17 34.14 -8.62
CA GLU A 421 4.08 34.82 -9.29
C GLU A 421 4.43 35.02 -10.77
N ASP A 422 3.52 34.69 -11.68
CA ASP A 422 3.63 34.91 -13.12
C ASP A 422 4.96 34.47 -13.76
N GLY A 423 5.48 33.28 -13.38
CA GLY A 423 6.75 32.76 -13.91
C GLY A 423 8.00 33.36 -13.26
N VAL A 424 7.85 34.20 -12.25
CA VAL A 424 8.96 34.79 -11.48
C VAL A 424 9.07 34.14 -10.12
N LEU A 425 10.27 33.68 -9.76
CA LEU A 425 10.63 33.22 -8.44
C LEU A 425 11.36 34.32 -7.69
N LEU A 426 10.72 34.93 -6.69
CA LEU A 426 11.33 35.93 -5.82
C LEU A 426 11.93 35.23 -4.59
N LEU A 427 13.21 35.47 -4.34
CA LEU A 427 13.99 34.97 -3.19
C LEU A 427 14.46 36.17 -2.37
N THR A 428 14.06 36.24 -1.10
CA THR A 428 14.48 37.31 -0.17
C THR A 428 15.30 36.72 0.97
N ALA A 429 16.55 37.16 1.12
CA ALA A 429 17.40 36.82 2.22
C ALA A 429 17.92 38.10 2.89
N GLU A 430 17.48 38.39 4.11
CA GLU A 430 17.93 39.60 4.84
C GLU A 430 19.31 39.38 5.43
N ALA A 431 20.36 39.77 4.68
CA ALA A 431 21.79 39.68 5.09
C ALA A 431 22.63 40.71 4.38
N ASP A 432 23.72 41.18 5.02
CA ASP A 432 24.68 42.11 4.40
C ASP A 432 25.33 41.48 3.15
N ILE A 433 25.64 40.18 3.22
CA ILE A 433 26.11 39.37 2.10
C ILE A 433 25.20 38.17 1.94
N ALA A 434 24.57 38.03 0.79
CA ALA A 434 23.75 36.90 0.43
C ALA A 434 24.21 36.32 -0.92
N ILE A 435 24.35 35.00 -0.96
CA ILE A 435 24.85 34.28 -2.14
C ILE A 435 23.82 33.25 -2.54
N LEU A 436 23.29 33.37 -3.77
CA LEU A 436 22.43 32.36 -4.40
C LEU A 436 23.31 31.54 -5.36
N GLU A 437 23.37 30.25 -5.13
CA GLU A 437 24.13 29.34 -6.01
C GLU A 437 23.38 28.02 -6.27
N GLY A 438 23.71 27.37 -7.39
CA GLY A 438 23.15 26.09 -7.79
C GLY A 438 23.72 25.63 -9.12
N ALA A 439 23.38 24.41 -9.54
CA ALA A 439 23.74 23.88 -10.82
C ALA A 439 22.75 24.34 -11.92
N ILE A 440 23.19 24.40 -13.17
CA ILE A 440 22.33 24.65 -14.34
C ILE A 440 21.18 23.65 -14.40
N SER A 441 21.38 22.38 -14.03
CA SER A 441 20.32 21.38 -13.95
C SER A 441 19.19 21.77 -12.97
N GLY A 442 19.52 22.52 -11.92
CA GLY A 442 18.52 23.10 -11.01
C GLY A 442 17.67 24.17 -11.70
N LEU A 443 18.28 25.07 -12.50
CA LEU A 443 17.57 26.07 -13.30
C LEU A 443 16.70 25.41 -14.38
N GLN A 444 17.17 24.37 -15.05
CA GLN A 444 16.38 23.58 -16.01
C GLN A 444 15.14 22.98 -15.36
N THR A 445 15.28 22.48 -14.14
CA THR A 445 14.16 21.94 -13.37
C THR A 445 13.17 23.06 -12.97
N LEU A 446 13.63 24.22 -12.55
CA LEU A 446 12.77 25.38 -12.28
C LEU A 446 12.02 25.83 -13.52
N GLN A 447 12.70 25.89 -14.66
CA GLN A 447 12.10 26.26 -15.94
C GLN A 447 11.00 25.26 -16.37
N SER A 448 11.23 23.97 -16.19
CA SER A 448 10.20 22.93 -16.46
C SER A 448 8.97 23.05 -15.57
N ARG A 449 9.06 23.76 -14.44
CA ARG A 449 7.98 24.07 -13.51
C ARG A 449 7.32 25.43 -13.79
N GLY A 450 7.64 26.07 -14.91
CA GLY A 450 7.07 27.34 -15.32
C GLY A 450 7.70 28.57 -14.67
N ILE A 451 8.94 28.47 -14.18
CA ILE A 451 9.73 29.63 -13.72
C ILE A 451 10.63 30.07 -14.87
N ASP A 452 10.48 31.30 -15.31
CA ASP A 452 11.27 31.91 -16.38
C ASP A 452 12.35 32.86 -15.85
N THR A 453 12.10 33.44 -14.67
CA THR A 453 12.95 34.47 -14.07
C THR A 453 13.14 34.21 -12.58
N ILE A 454 14.35 34.38 -12.08
CA ILE A 454 14.63 34.50 -10.64
C ILE A 454 14.92 35.95 -10.31
N THR A 455 14.27 36.48 -9.29
CA THR A 455 14.60 37.75 -8.64
C THR A 455 15.15 37.43 -7.26
N PHE A 456 16.37 37.90 -6.97
CA PHE A 456 17.04 37.69 -5.70
C PHE A 456 17.35 39.04 -5.03
N THR A 457 17.00 39.13 -3.73
CA THR A 457 17.23 40.34 -2.94
C THR A 457 17.82 40.01 -1.57
N ASN A 458 18.70 40.88 -1.09
CA ASN A 458 19.26 40.81 0.27
C ASN A 458 18.70 41.91 1.21
N GLY A 459 17.56 42.51 0.84
CA GLY A 459 16.96 43.63 1.56
C GLY A 459 17.54 45.01 1.16
N THR A 460 18.78 45.06 0.64
CA THR A 460 19.43 46.31 0.21
C THR A 460 19.42 46.47 -1.31
N ILE A 461 19.67 45.42 -2.04
CA ILE A 461 19.70 45.38 -3.50
C ILE A 461 18.85 44.20 -3.99
N SER A 462 18.18 44.39 -5.13
CA SER A 462 17.41 43.35 -5.81
C SER A 462 17.83 43.27 -7.27
N VAL A 463 18.10 42.06 -7.75
CA VAL A 463 18.48 41.78 -9.14
C VAL A 463 17.69 40.63 -9.70
N SER A 464 17.48 40.58 -11.00
CA SER A 464 16.76 39.51 -11.69
C SER A 464 17.60 38.94 -12.82
N PHE A 465 17.39 37.66 -13.15
CA PHE A 465 17.98 37.04 -14.34
C PHE A 465 17.04 36.03 -14.97
N SER A 466 17.15 35.91 -16.31
CA SER A 466 16.38 34.90 -17.07
C SER A 466 17.05 33.53 -16.96
N LEU A 467 16.28 32.50 -16.61
CA LEU A 467 16.76 31.11 -16.54
C LEU A 467 17.25 30.65 -17.91
N ALA A 468 16.50 30.96 -18.98
CA ALA A 468 16.87 30.56 -20.34
C ALA A 468 18.20 31.12 -20.78
N GLU A 469 18.54 32.40 -20.43
CA GLU A 469 19.80 33.03 -20.79
C GLU A 469 20.98 32.43 -20.06
N VAL A 470 20.83 32.05 -18.78
CA VAL A 470 21.89 31.42 -17.99
C VAL A 470 22.08 29.97 -18.43
N ILE A 471 20.98 29.22 -18.62
CA ILE A 471 21.02 27.83 -19.10
C ILE A 471 21.72 27.71 -20.45
N ALA A 472 21.51 28.68 -21.37
CA ALA A 472 22.13 28.67 -22.69
C ALA A 472 23.64 28.87 -22.67
N LYS A 473 24.24 29.27 -21.53
CA LYS A 473 25.69 29.56 -21.41
C LYS A 473 26.52 28.47 -20.78
N GLY A 474 25.90 27.43 -20.20
CA GLY A 474 26.65 26.39 -19.48
C GLY A 474 26.13 24.99 -19.69
N ALA A 475 26.90 23.99 -19.26
CA ALA A 475 26.50 22.60 -19.18
C ALA A 475 25.63 22.36 -17.94
N SER A 476 24.81 21.28 -17.92
CA SER A 476 23.93 20.97 -16.80
C SER A 476 24.60 20.82 -15.43
N SER A 477 25.90 20.48 -15.43
CA SER A 477 26.74 20.36 -14.22
C SER A 477 27.37 21.66 -13.77
N ASP A 478 27.39 22.72 -14.62
CA ASP A 478 28.05 23.98 -14.28
C ASP A 478 27.28 24.68 -13.16
N VAL A 479 28.08 25.28 -12.24
CA VAL A 479 27.52 25.96 -11.06
C VAL A 479 27.47 27.46 -11.34
N TYR A 480 26.31 28.04 -11.11
CA TYR A 480 26.13 29.49 -11.08
C TYR A 480 26.21 30.01 -9.64
N ARG A 481 26.72 31.25 -9.49
CA ARG A 481 26.84 31.92 -8.19
C ARG A 481 26.54 33.41 -8.33
N LEU A 482 25.45 33.86 -7.72
CA LEU A 482 25.04 35.26 -7.68
C LEU A 482 25.26 35.78 -6.25
N THR A 483 26.15 36.75 -6.12
CA THR A 483 26.52 37.36 -4.82
C THR A 483 25.96 38.77 -4.74
N LEU A 484 25.24 39.10 -3.69
CA LEU A 484 24.78 40.45 -3.34
C LEU A 484 25.54 40.91 -2.11
N SER A 485 26.28 42.04 -2.21
CA SER A 485 27.08 42.57 -1.11
C SER A 485 27.26 44.08 -1.24
N GLY A 486 27.03 44.84 -0.18
CA GLY A 486 27.33 46.29 -0.11
C GLY A 486 26.63 47.14 -1.17
N GLY A 487 25.49 46.71 -1.70
CA GLY A 487 24.78 47.37 -2.81
C GLY A 487 25.27 47.01 -4.20
N GLU A 488 26.22 46.07 -4.33
CA GLU A 488 26.76 45.56 -5.59
C GLU A 488 26.28 44.10 -5.80
N ALA A 489 26.21 43.70 -7.08
CA ALA A 489 25.89 42.33 -7.47
C ALA A 489 26.98 41.79 -8.39
N SER A 490 27.41 40.56 -8.18
CA SER A 490 28.29 39.82 -9.10
C SER A 490 27.67 38.47 -9.43
N PHE A 491 27.73 38.06 -10.69
CA PHE A 491 27.17 36.81 -11.16
C PHE A 491 28.18 36.03 -11.98
N THR A 492 28.47 34.80 -11.57
CA THR A 492 29.42 33.91 -12.26
C THR A 492 28.74 32.58 -12.63
N LEU A 493 29.27 31.95 -13.70
CA LEU A 493 28.93 30.61 -14.13
C LEU A 493 30.21 29.87 -14.48
N ALA A 494 30.48 28.74 -13.81
CA ALA A 494 31.75 28.01 -13.95
C ALA A 494 32.96 28.96 -13.90
N ASP A 495 32.95 29.88 -12.91
CA ASP A 495 33.95 30.95 -12.69
C ASP A 495 34.03 32.05 -13.76
N ALA A 496 33.27 31.98 -14.84
CA ALA A 496 33.16 33.06 -15.83
C ALA A 496 32.19 34.15 -15.37
N ASP A 497 32.57 35.42 -15.51
CA ASP A 497 31.67 36.55 -15.19
C ASP A 497 30.53 36.67 -16.20
N ILE A 498 29.30 36.58 -15.70
CA ILE A 498 28.05 36.75 -16.45
C ILE A 498 27.17 37.85 -15.83
N THR A 499 27.75 38.77 -15.05
CA THR A 499 27.01 39.86 -14.36
C THR A 499 26.20 40.70 -15.34
N ALA A 500 26.59 40.78 -16.60
CA ALA A 500 25.86 41.50 -17.65
C ALA A 500 24.45 40.93 -17.94
N LEU A 501 24.14 39.71 -17.44
CA LEU A 501 22.79 39.10 -17.55
C LEU A 501 21.81 39.57 -16.47
N LEU A 502 22.26 40.34 -15.48
CA LEU A 502 21.41 40.84 -14.41
C LEU A 502 20.58 42.03 -14.86
N GLY A 503 19.26 41.93 -14.72
CA GLY A 503 18.32 43.05 -14.74
C GLY A 503 18.27 43.73 -13.35
N LYS A 504 18.15 45.05 -13.34
CA LYS A 504 17.96 45.84 -12.11
C LYS A 504 16.47 46.10 -11.83
#